data_e0943a7bf9f6a1f2f1a90b7b5d56d742
#
_entry.id   e0943a7bf9f6a1f2f1a90b7b5d56d742
#
_cell.length_a   1.000
_cell.length_b   1.000
_cell.length_c   1.000
_cell.angle_alpha   90.00
_cell.angle_beta   90.00
_cell.angle_gamma   90.00
#
_symmetry.space_group_name_H-M   'P 1'
#
loop_
_entity.id
_entity.type
_entity.pdbx_description
1 polymer ?
#
loop_
_entity_poly.entity_id
_entity_poly.type
_entity_poly.pdbx_seq_one_letter_code
_entity_poly.pdbx_strand_id
1 'polypeptide(L)'
;IRGRGPQRGEMRSGTERAILAGGCFWGMQDLIRRMPGVISTRVGYTGGDVANATYRNHGTHAEGIEVIFDPAKTSYRQLLEFFFQIHDPTTLDRQGNDRGKSYRSGIYYQNEAQHEEALRTIADVNASGLWPGRVVTEVAPAGPFWEAEPEHQDYLERIPHGYTCHFARPGWKLPRVAA
;
A
#
# COMPACT_ATOMS: atom_id res chain seq x y z
N ILE A 1 1.94 20.58 -12.12
CA ILE A 1 1.94 20.22 -12.01
C ILE A 1 2.11 19.39 -11.69
N ARG A 2 2.17 19.24 -11.47
CA ARG A 2 2.44 18.54 -11.20
C ARG A 2 2.14 17.55 -11.15
N GLY A 3 2.09 17.19 -11.07
CA GLY A 3 1.80 16.10 -10.90
C GLY A 3 1.91 15.17 -11.46
N ARG A 4 2.05 15.05 -11.88
CA ARG A 4 2.04 14.26 -12.44
C ARG A 4 2.10 13.08 -12.15
N GLY A 5 1.77 12.71 -11.52
CA GLY A 5 1.78 11.49 -11.06
C GLY A 5 2.06 10.41 -11.95
N PRO A 6 1.20 10.06 -12.72
CA PRO A 6 1.32 8.88 -13.44
C PRO A 6 2.54 8.86 -14.25
N GLN A 7 2.84 9.93 -14.77
CA GLN A 7 3.88 9.84 -15.62
C GLN A 7 5.05 9.49 -14.93
N ARG A 8 4.97 9.49 -13.79
CA ARG A 8 6.02 9.11 -13.14
C ARG A 8 6.29 7.81 -13.46
N GLY A 9 5.47 7.24 -14.05
CA GLY A 9 5.66 5.96 -14.42
C GLY A 9 6.94 5.78 -15.07
N GLU A 10 7.44 6.87 -15.60
CA GLU A 10 8.63 6.66 -16.13
C GLU A 10 9.60 6.67 -15.10
N MET A 11 9.84 5.62 -14.55
CA MET A 11 10.74 5.52 -13.58
C MET A 11 12.10 5.59 -14.07
N ARG A 12 13.00 6.06 -13.32
CA ARG A 12 14.33 5.99 -13.63
C ARG A 12 14.72 4.61 -13.67
N SER A 13 15.68 4.31 -14.48
CA SER A 13 16.25 3.03 -14.58
C SER A 13 16.71 2.58 -13.22
N GLY A 14 16.44 1.37 -12.86
CA GLY A 14 16.83 0.85 -11.56
C GLY A 14 15.85 1.08 -10.44
N THR A 15 14.70 1.65 -10.71
CA THR A 15 13.66 1.79 -9.68
C THR A 15 12.38 1.10 -10.12
N GLU A 16 11.53 0.80 -9.15
CA GLU A 16 10.25 0.17 -9.41
C GLU A 16 9.17 0.89 -8.61
N ARG A 17 7.95 0.84 -9.12
CA ARG A 17 6.81 1.55 -8.52
C ARG A 17 5.80 0.54 -8.02
N ALA A 18 5.25 0.77 -6.82
CA ALA A 18 4.16 -0.03 -6.29
C ALA A 18 3.07 0.89 -5.77
N ILE A 19 1.81 0.48 -5.92
CA ILE A 19 0.67 1.20 -5.35
C ILE A 19 -0.11 0.24 -4.49
N LEU A 20 -0.28 0.59 -3.23
CA LEU A 20 -0.91 -0.25 -2.21
C LEU A 20 -1.92 0.56 -1.41
N ALA A 21 -2.94 -0.11 -0.89
CA ALA A 21 -3.92 0.49 0.00
C ALA A 21 -4.11 -0.43 1.20
N GLY A 22 -4.01 0.10 2.39
CA GLY A 22 -4.10 -0.71 3.60
C GLY A 22 -4.70 0.04 4.77
N GLY A 23 -5.73 0.86 4.53
CA GLY A 23 -6.36 1.65 5.56
C GLY A 23 -5.83 3.07 5.54
N CYS A 24 -5.92 3.75 6.68
CA CYS A 24 -5.51 5.15 6.75
C CYS A 24 -4.08 5.33 6.23
N PHE A 25 -3.92 6.18 5.25
CA PHE A 25 -2.61 6.29 4.58
C PHE A 25 -1.54 6.98 5.43
N TRP A 26 -1.93 7.64 6.52
CA TRP A 26 -0.94 8.23 7.44
C TRP A 26 -0.04 7.14 8.04
N GLY A 27 -0.64 6.08 8.58
CA GLY A 27 0.11 4.98 9.20
C GLY A 27 0.85 4.14 8.19
N MET A 28 0.24 3.92 7.04
CA MET A 28 0.89 3.16 5.97
C MET A 28 2.17 3.85 5.54
N GLN A 29 2.11 5.16 5.30
CA GLN A 29 3.29 5.90 4.87
C GLN A 29 4.36 5.90 5.96
N ASP A 30 3.95 6.08 7.21
CA ASP A 30 4.89 6.15 8.33
C ASP A 30 5.74 4.88 8.43
N LEU A 31 5.13 3.73 8.21
CA LEU A 31 5.86 2.46 8.32
C LEU A 31 6.61 2.10 7.04
N ILE A 32 5.99 2.27 5.88
CA ILE A 32 6.61 1.85 4.64
C ILE A 32 7.83 2.71 4.29
N ARG A 33 7.79 4.00 4.61
CA ARG A 33 8.94 4.86 4.30
C ARG A 33 10.22 4.37 4.97
N ARG A 34 10.11 3.64 6.09
CA ARG A 34 11.27 3.19 6.83
C ARG A 34 11.83 1.86 6.35
N MET A 35 11.16 1.24 5.41
CA MET A 35 11.62 -0.05 4.90
C MET A 35 12.89 0.14 4.08
N PRO A 36 13.95 -0.63 4.33
CA PRO A 36 15.17 -0.51 3.54
C PRO A 36 14.90 -0.74 2.06
N GLY A 37 15.44 0.10 1.22
CA GLY A 37 15.23 0.02 -0.22
C GLY A 37 14.12 0.92 -0.74
N VAL A 38 13.28 1.47 0.14
CA VAL A 38 12.26 2.43 -0.27
C VAL A 38 12.91 3.79 -0.48
N ILE A 39 12.73 4.35 -1.66
CA ILE A 39 13.34 5.61 -2.05
C ILE A 39 12.43 6.79 -1.73
N SER A 40 11.15 6.68 -2.08
CA SER A 40 10.20 7.75 -1.81
C SER A 40 8.79 7.20 -1.72
N THR A 41 7.92 7.95 -1.04
CA THR A 41 6.51 7.61 -0.91
C THR A 41 5.67 8.87 -1.03
N ARG A 42 4.45 8.69 -1.52
CA ARG A 42 3.43 9.74 -1.42
C ARG A 42 2.08 9.08 -1.22
N VAL A 43 1.18 9.76 -0.53
CA VAL A 43 -0.16 9.23 -0.29
C VAL A 43 -1.17 9.89 -1.21
N GLY A 44 -2.26 9.20 -1.47
CA GLY A 44 -3.26 9.69 -2.40
C GLY A 44 -4.49 8.79 -2.46
N TYR A 45 -5.27 8.98 -3.52
CA TYR A 45 -6.55 8.29 -3.70
C TYR A 45 -6.53 7.54 -5.03
N THR A 46 -6.93 6.28 -5.01
CA THR A 46 -6.86 5.46 -6.21
C THR A 46 -7.84 4.28 -6.12
N GLY A 47 -8.07 3.66 -7.26
CA GLY A 47 -8.91 2.47 -7.33
C GLY A 47 -10.40 2.75 -7.43
N GLY A 48 -10.79 4.00 -7.55
CA GLY A 48 -12.18 4.40 -7.60
C GLY A 48 -12.53 5.23 -8.82
N ASP A 49 -13.53 6.10 -8.68
CA ASP A 49 -14.21 6.68 -9.84
C ASP A 49 -14.19 8.20 -9.95
N VAL A 50 -13.68 8.92 -8.97
CA VAL A 50 -13.76 10.38 -9.02
C VAL A 50 -12.46 10.97 -9.52
N ALA A 51 -12.53 11.85 -10.51
CA ALA A 51 -11.35 12.56 -10.99
C ALA A 51 -11.02 13.71 -10.05
N ASN A 52 -9.74 14.02 -9.96
CA ASN A 52 -9.25 15.10 -9.09
C ASN A 52 -9.73 14.91 -7.65
N ALA A 53 -9.55 13.69 -7.16
CA ALA A 53 -10.03 13.31 -5.85
C ALA A 53 -9.37 14.11 -4.74
N THR A 54 -10.14 14.39 -3.67
CA THR A 54 -9.66 15.09 -2.48
C THR A 54 -10.10 14.30 -1.24
N TYR A 55 -9.58 14.67 -0.08
CA TYR A 55 -9.97 14.00 1.16
C TYR A 55 -11.48 14.06 1.37
N ARG A 56 -12.09 15.20 1.05
CA ARG A 56 -13.52 15.37 1.25
C ARG A 56 -14.36 14.76 0.14
N ASN A 57 -13.77 14.55 -1.04
CA ASN A 57 -14.53 14.02 -2.16
C ASN A 57 -13.65 13.08 -2.96
N HIS A 58 -13.56 11.84 -2.54
CA HIS A 58 -12.79 10.85 -3.28
C HIS A 58 -13.64 9.64 -3.69
N GLY A 59 -14.94 9.77 -3.63
CA GLY A 59 -15.87 8.75 -4.18
C GLY A 59 -15.58 7.38 -3.66
N THR A 60 -15.37 6.43 -4.59
CA THR A 60 -15.07 5.06 -4.23
C THR A 60 -13.57 4.76 -4.18
N HIS A 61 -12.72 5.79 -4.24
CA HIS A 61 -11.28 5.56 -4.13
C HIS A 61 -10.88 5.07 -2.74
N ALA A 62 -9.83 4.26 -2.70
CA ALA A 62 -9.17 3.91 -1.45
C ALA A 62 -8.09 4.94 -1.16
N GLU A 63 -7.78 5.10 0.12
CA GLU A 63 -6.58 5.82 0.52
C GLU A 63 -5.39 4.93 0.21
N GLY A 64 -4.47 5.41 -0.60
CA GLY A 64 -3.37 4.60 -1.10
C GLY A 64 -2.02 5.25 -0.91
N ILE A 65 -1.01 4.46 -1.13
CA ILE A 65 0.36 4.92 -1.07
C ILE A 65 1.10 4.47 -2.32
N GLU A 66 1.81 5.41 -2.94
CA GLU A 66 2.71 5.09 -4.03
C GLU A 66 4.09 4.95 -3.44
N VAL A 67 4.75 3.86 -3.74
CA VAL A 67 6.08 3.55 -3.22
C VAL A 67 7.03 3.40 -4.39
N ILE A 68 8.14 4.14 -4.36
CA ILE A 68 9.22 3.97 -5.33
C ILE A 68 10.35 3.27 -4.57
N PHE A 69 10.81 2.15 -5.07
CA PHE A 69 11.83 1.37 -4.37
C PHE A 69 12.92 0.88 -5.32
N ASP A 70 14.06 0.55 -4.73
CA ASP A 70 15.23 0.07 -5.45
C ASP A 70 15.21 -1.46 -5.43
N PRO A 71 14.95 -2.11 -6.57
CA PRO A 71 14.88 -3.56 -6.60
C PRO A 71 16.22 -4.26 -6.34
N ALA A 72 17.32 -3.52 -6.33
CA ALA A 72 18.59 -4.09 -5.91
C ALA A 72 18.70 -4.22 -4.40
N LYS A 73 17.87 -3.50 -3.65
CA LYS A 73 17.92 -3.50 -2.19
C LYS A 73 16.73 -4.20 -1.56
N THR A 74 15.61 -4.22 -2.23
CA THR A 74 14.43 -4.93 -1.76
C THR A 74 13.67 -5.44 -2.98
N SER A 75 12.59 -6.18 -2.78
CA SER A 75 11.82 -6.71 -3.89
C SER A 75 10.36 -6.38 -3.70
N TYR A 76 9.59 -6.50 -4.77
CA TYR A 76 8.14 -6.34 -4.69
C TYR A 76 7.57 -7.35 -3.70
N ARG A 77 8.08 -8.58 -3.70
CA ARG A 77 7.65 -9.62 -2.76
C ARG A 77 7.91 -9.19 -1.31
N GLN A 78 9.09 -8.67 -1.01
CA GLN A 78 9.39 -8.23 0.34
C GLN A 78 8.51 -7.07 0.76
N LEU A 79 8.22 -6.17 -0.17
CA LEU A 79 7.31 -5.05 0.10
C LEU A 79 5.91 -5.57 0.41
N LEU A 80 5.42 -6.55 -0.35
CA LEU A 80 4.10 -7.11 -0.11
C LEU A 80 4.05 -7.87 1.22
N GLU A 81 5.11 -8.58 1.57
CA GLU A 81 5.13 -9.27 2.86
C GLU A 81 5.06 -8.28 4.02
N PHE A 82 5.76 -7.16 3.90
CA PHE A 82 5.69 -6.11 4.92
C PHE A 82 4.31 -5.46 4.94
N PHE A 83 3.74 -5.20 3.78
CA PHE A 83 2.38 -4.68 3.64
C PHE A 83 1.37 -5.55 4.38
N PHE A 84 1.46 -6.87 4.21
CA PHE A 84 0.54 -7.78 4.90
C PHE A 84 0.83 -7.90 6.39
N GLN A 85 1.97 -7.44 6.85
CA GLN A 85 2.33 -7.46 8.26
C GLN A 85 1.82 -6.22 8.99
N ILE A 86 1.73 -5.10 8.31
CA ILE A 86 1.44 -3.83 8.98
C ILE A 86 -0.04 -3.44 8.95
N HIS A 87 -0.88 -4.18 8.25
CA HIS A 87 -2.33 -3.95 8.27
C HIS A 87 -3.04 -5.30 8.29
N ASP A 88 -4.34 -5.30 8.59
CA ASP A 88 -5.12 -6.53 8.60
C ASP A 88 -5.77 -6.71 7.23
N PRO A 89 -5.30 -7.64 6.39
CA PRO A 89 -5.86 -7.84 5.06
C PRO A 89 -7.11 -8.73 5.05
N THR A 90 -7.62 -9.08 6.23
CA THR A 90 -8.74 -10.01 6.32
C THR A 90 -10.07 -9.32 6.64
N THR A 91 -10.09 -7.98 6.77
CA THR A 91 -11.30 -7.25 7.07
C THR A 91 -11.75 -6.46 5.84
N LEU A 92 -12.97 -6.74 5.38
CA LEU A 92 -13.47 -6.10 4.16
C LEU A 92 -13.88 -4.66 4.43
N ASP A 93 -13.39 -3.75 3.57
CA ASP A 93 -13.73 -2.33 3.64
C ASP A 93 -13.57 -1.76 5.05
N ARG A 94 -12.53 -2.19 5.74
CA ARG A 94 -12.29 -1.75 7.10
C ARG A 94 -10.85 -2.00 7.48
N GLN A 95 -10.29 -1.10 8.28
CA GLN A 95 -8.98 -1.33 8.86
C GLN A 95 -9.00 -0.78 10.29
N GLY A 96 -8.93 -1.70 11.26
CA GLY A 96 -9.02 -1.30 12.67
C GLY A 96 -10.33 -0.58 12.95
N ASN A 97 -10.24 0.63 13.46
CA ASN A 97 -11.41 1.43 13.77
C ASN A 97 -11.97 2.17 12.57
N ASP A 98 -11.25 2.20 11.47
CA ASP A 98 -11.66 2.95 10.27
C ASP A 98 -12.53 2.05 9.39
N ARG A 99 -13.73 2.51 9.07
CA ARG A 99 -14.70 1.73 8.29
C ARG A 99 -15.04 2.44 6.99
N GLY A 100 -15.25 1.68 5.93
CA GLY A 100 -15.65 2.20 4.64
C GLY A 100 -14.67 1.83 3.54
N LYS A 101 -15.10 2.04 2.29
CA LYS A 101 -14.29 1.67 1.13
C LYS A 101 -12.98 2.42 1.05
N SER A 102 -12.88 3.60 1.67
CA SER A 102 -11.63 4.36 1.73
C SER A 102 -10.52 3.57 2.40
N TYR A 103 -10.88 2.67 3.30
CA TYR A 103 -9.90 1.97 4.14
C TYR A 103 -9.75 0.50 3.75
N ARG A 104 -10.17 0.14 2.54
CA ARG A 104 -10.04 -1.24 2.10
C ARG A 104 -8.59 -1.59 1.76
N SER A 105 -8.30 -2.88 1.81
CA SER A 105 -6.99 -3.40 1.43
C SER A 105 -6.93 -3.57 -0.08
N GLY A 106 -5.88 -3.11 -0.71
CA GLY A 106 -5.76 -3.21 -2.16
C GLY A 106 -4.32 -3.25 -2.64
N ILE A 107 -4.12 -3.96 -3.74
CA ILE A 107 -2.86 -4.01 -4.46
C ILE A 107 -3.19 -3.63 -5.90
N TYR A 108 -2.60 -2.54 -6.39
CA TYR A 108 -2.86 -2.05 -7.74
C TYR A 108 -1.60 -2.22 -8.56
N TYR A 109 -1.54 -3.31 -9.33
CA TYR A 109 -0.29 -3.74 -9.96
C TYR A 109 0.03 -2.91 -11.22
N GLN A 110 1.33 -2.77 -11.49
CA GLN A 110 1.82 -1.98 -12.61
C GLN A 110 2.01 -2.83 -13.87
N ASN A 111 2.19 -4.13 -13.70
CA ASN A 111 2.50 -5.04 -14.79
C ASN A 111 2.15 -6.47 -14.38
N GLU A 112 2.27 -7.39 -15.31
CA GLU A 112 1.89 -8.77 -15.05
C GLU A 112 2.78 -9.45 -14.03
N ALA A 113 4.05 -9.11 -13.97
CA ALA A 113 4.93 -9.68 -12.96
C ALA A 113 4.47 -9.31 -11.55
N GLN A 114 4.05 -8.06 -11.33
CA GLN A 114 3.49 -7.66 -10.05
C GLN A 114 2.17 -8.37 -9.77
N HIS A 115 1.33 -8.52 -10.79
CA HIS A 115 0.05 -9.21 -10.65
C HIS A 115 0.28 -10.63 -10.14
N GLU A 116 1.17 -11.36 -10.79
CA GLU A 116 1.47 -12.74 -10.39
C GLU A 116 2.05 -12.82 -9.00
N GLU A 117 2.96 -11.90 -8.67
CA GLU A 117 3.57 -11.91 -7.35
C GLU A 117 2.54 -11.59 -6.26
N ALA A 118 1.60 -10.69 -6.55
CA ALA A 118 0.53 -10.37 -5.60
C ALA A 118 -0.32 -11.61 -5.32
N LEU A 119 -0.71 -12.33 -6.36
CA LEU A 119 -1.52 -13.52 -6.20
C LEU A 119 -0.77 -14.62 -5.44
N ARG A 120 0.54 -14.80 -5.73
CA ARG A 120 1.34 -15.78 -5.02
C ARG A 120 1.49 -15.43 -3.56
N THR A 121 1.70 -14.15 -3.25
CA THR A 121 1.86 -13.71 -1.86
C THR A 121 0.56 -13.94 -1.09
N ILE A 122 -0.58 -13.61 -1.69
CA ILE A 122 -1.88 -13.84 -1.06
C ILE A 122 -2.09 -15.34 -0.81
N ALA A 123 -1.75 -16.18 -1.77
CA ALA A 123 -1.91 -17.62 -1.60
C ALA A 123 -1.04 -18.13 -0.44
N ASP A 124 0.18 -17.63 -0.33
CA ASP A 124 1.07 -18.02 0.75
C ASP A 124 0.57 -17.56 2.11
N VAL A 125 0.05 -16.32 2.18
CA VAL A 125 -0.53 -15.80 3.42
C VAL A 125 -1.73 -16.65 3.83
N ASN A 126 -2.64 -16.94 2.90
CA ASN A 126 -3.81 -17.76 3.20
C ASN A 126 -3.41 -19.17 3.64
N ALA A 127 -2.42 -19.74 3.02
CA ALA A 127 -2.00 -21.11 3.34
C ALA A 127 -1.26 -21.20 4.68
N SER A 128 -0.66 -20.11 5.13
CA SER A 128 0.17 -20.13 6.34
C SER A 128 -0.62 -20.34 7.63
N GLY A 129 -1.87 -19.90 7.65
CA GLY A 129 -2.67 -19.92 8.88
C GLY A 129 -2.24 -18.92 9.95
N LEU A 130 -1.33 -18.01 9.61
CA LEU A 130 -0.81 -17.07 10.60
C LEU A 130 -1.67 -15.82 10.76
N TRP A 131 -2.50 -15.51 9.79
CA TRP A 131 -3.41 -14.37 9.85
C TRP A 131 -4.78 -14.83 10.38
N PRO A 132 -5.59 -13.91 10.93
CA PRO A 132 -6.83 -14.31 11.59
C PRO A 132 -7.94 -14.78 10.66
N GLY A 133 -7.78 -14.59 9.37
CA GLY A 133 -8.80 -15.00 8.41
C GLY A 133 -8.25 -15.04 7.02
N ARG A 134 -9.16 -15.12 6.05
CA ARG A 134 -8.77 -15.17 4.66
C ARG A 134 -8.55 -13.76 4.12
N VAL A 135 -7.55 -13.60 3.27
CA VAL A 135 -7.23 -12.31 2.67
C VAL A 135 -8.38 -11.86 1.77
N VAL A 136 -8.80 -10.61 1.95
CA VAL A 136 -9.85 -9.99 1.13
C VAL A 136 -9.32 -8.81 0.33
N THR A 137 -8.01 -8.71 0.18
CA THR A 137 -7.35 -7.62 -0.55
C THR A 137 -7.81 -7.58 -2.00
N GLU A 138 -8.21 -6.40 -2.47
CA GLU A 138 -8.53 -6.19 -3.87
C GLU A 138 -7.24 -6.23 -4.69
N VAL A 139 -7.23 -6.93 -5.82
CA VAL A 139 -6.07 -6.96 -6.71
C VAL A 139 -6.56 -6.51 -8.08
N ALA A 140 -6.04 -5.39 -8.55
CA ALA A 140 -6.51 -4.78 -9.80
C ALA A 140 -5.37 -4.04 -10.50
N PRO A 141 -5.50 -3.79 -11.81
CA PRO A 141 -4.49 -2.98 -12.50
C PRO A 141 -4.51 -1.55 -11.96
N ALA A 142 -3.34 -0.94 -11.89
CA ALA A 142 -3.25 0.43 -11.42
C ALA A 142 -3.94 1.38 -12.38
N GLY A 143 -4.79 2.24 -11.85
CA GLY A 143 -5.39 3.33 -12.59
C GLY A 143 -4.78 4.66 -12.12
N PRO A 144 -5.49 5.77 -12.31
CA PRO A 144 -4.97 7.05 -11.86
C PRO A 144 -4.73 7.08 -10.36
N PHE A 145 -3.65 7.71 -9.98
CA PHE A 145 -3.32 7.93 -8.57
C PHE A 145 -3.38 9.44 -8.35
N TRP A 146 -4.35 9.87 -7.54
CA TRP A 146 -4.57 11.29 -7.28
C TRP A 146 -3.86 11.65 -5.99
N GLU A 147 -2.78 12.40 -6.11
CA GLU A 147 -1.98 12.76 -4.93
C GLU A 147 -2.82 13.51 -3.91
N ALA A 148 -2.71 13.12 -2.65
CA ALA A 148 -3.45 13.76 -1.57
C ALA A 148 -2.85 15.12 -1.24
N GLU A 149 -3.64 15.91 -0.57
CA GLU A 149 -3.29 17.27 -0.19
C GLU A 149 -1.99 17.31 0.62
N PRO A 150 -1.24 18.40 0.58
CA PRO A 150 0.05 18.49 1.27
C PRO A 150 -0.03 18.17 2.78
N GLU A 151 -1.14 18.51 3.43
CA GLU A 151 -1.26 18.25 4.87
C GLU A 151 -1.32 16.77 5.19
N HIS A 152 -1.60 15.91 4.21
CA HIS A 152 -1.61 14.46 4.42
C HIS A 152 -0.28 13.80 4.09
N GLN A 153 0.63 14.52 3.40
CA GLN A 153 1.93 13.95 3.08
C GLN A 153 2.82 13.99 4.31
N ASP A 154 3.42 12.84 4.63
CA ASP A 154 4.34 12.72 5.77
C ASP A 154 3.71 13.16 7.09
N TYR A 155 2.40 12.90 7.25
CA TYR A 155 1.63 13.40 8.38
C TYR A 155 2.23 12.97 9.73
N LEU A 156 2.55 11.68 9.88
CA LEU A 156 3.07 11.20 11.16
C LEU A 156 4.54 11.56 11.39
N GLU A 157 5.25 12.00 10.35
CA GLU A 157 6.58 12.53 10.52
C GLU A 157 6.50 13.92 11.13
N ARG A 158 5.52 14.71 10.69
CA ARG A 158 5.32 16.07 11.22
C ARG A 158 4.56 16.07 12.54
N ILE A 159 3.67 15.09 12.75
CA ILE A 159 2.85 14.99 13.96
C ILE A 159 3.01 13.57 14.50
N PRO A 160 4.11 13.31 15.23
CA PRO A 160 4.44 11.93 15.64
C PRO A 160 3.42 11.27 16.56
N HIS A 161 2.60 12.06 17.28
CA HIS A 161 1.58 11.44 18.13
C HIS A 161 0.22 11.44 17.43
N GLY A 162 0.17 11.67 16.13
CA GLY A 162 -1.07 11.62 15.40
C GLY A 162 -1.66 10.22 15.37
N TYR A 163 -2.91 10.15 14.92
CA TYR A 163 -3.63 8.89 14.89
C TYR A 163 -2.98 7.87 13.94
N THR A 164 -2.85 6.64 14.42
CA THR A 164 -2.51 5.51 13.55
C THR A 164 -3.06 4.23 14.18
N CYS A 165 -3.50 3.29 13.32
CA CYS A 165 -3.86 1.96 13.77
C CYS A 165 -2.92 0.92 13.14
N HIS A 166 -1.81 1.37 12.54
CA HIS A 166 -0.89 0.47 11.87
C HIS A 166 0.30 0.14 12.76
N PHE A 167 0.69 -1.10 12.72
CA PHE A 167 1.89 -1.56 13.43
C PHE A 167 2.31 -2.90 12.83
N ALA A 168 3.58 -3.23 12.95
CA ALA A 168 4.10 -4.50 12.45
C ALA A 168 3.75 -5.60 13.45
N ARG A 169 3.02 -6.60 13.00
CA ARG A 169 2.63 -7.71 13.88
C ARG A 169 3.66 -8.84 13.74
N PRO A 170 4.36 -9.15 14.83
CA PRO A 170 5.48 -10.10 14.73
C PRO A 170 5.07 -11.48 14.22
N GLY A 171 3.86 -11.91 14.52
CA GLY A 171 3.41 -13.23 14.12
C GLY A 171 2.92 -13.32 12.68
N TRP A 172 2.78 -12.19 12.00
CA TRP A 172 2.26 -12.16 10.63
C TRP A 172 3.43 -12.08 9.64
N LYS A 173 4.32 -13.04 9.77
CA LYS A 173 5.48 -13.12 8.88
C LYS A 173 5.55 -14.52 8.31
N LEU A 174 5.64 -14.60 6.99
CA LEU A 174 5.81 -15.86 6.32
C LEU A 174 7.19 -16.43 6.64
N PRO A 175 7.28 -17.73 6.87
CA PRO A 175 8.59 -18.34 7.15
C PRO A 175 9.49 -18.25 5.93
N ARG A 176 10.77 -18.03 6.18
CA ARG A 176 11.75 -18.02 5.11
C ARG A 176 12.07 -19.44 4.73
N VAL A 177 12.02 -19.72 3.44
CA VAL A 177 12.41 -21.02 2.95
C VAL A 177 13.91 -20.99 2.72
N ALA A 178 14.62 -21.95 3.21
CA ALA A 178 16.04 -22.03 3.00
C ALA A 178 16.28 -22.22 1.51
N ALA A 179 17.11 -21.40 0.95
CA ALA A 179 17.32 -21.41 -0.50
C ALA A 179 18.22 -22.55 -0.93
#